data_bdcf7032b90c88eee270eb2d1ebea37f
#
_entry.id   bdcf7032b90c88eee270eb2d1ebea37f
#
_cell.length_a   1.000
_cell.length_b   1.000
_cell.length_c   1.000
_cell.angle_alpha   90.00
_cell.angle_beta   90.00
_cell.angle_gamma   90.00
#
_symmetry.space_group_name_H-M   'P 1'
#
loop_
_entity.id
_entity.type
_entity.pdbx_description
1 polymer ?
#
loop_
_entity_poly.entity_id
_entity_poly.type
_entity_poly.pdbx_seq_one_letter_code
_entity_poly.pdbx_strand_id
1 'polypeptide(L)'
;MKHLPTLALAASTALALTLTGCGLSKSETDVGEKNGDVTTLTIGTSVTPHGDIWRFIDENLAADAGLDIEVKEFTDYSLPNRALSDGELDANYFQHLPYLESEIEGQGYELHHFTPGVHVEPFALYSKKIDDIADLPDGAKIGINNDPANQGRALKLLADNDLISLGDADPITATVHDVAENPKNLQFIEAEAASLARTLDDTDASVINGNNALGAGLSSKKDGILVESPADNPYANILVVREGTQDDPAIQKLYELSQSQEVKDFIEDTWPEGEVIPAE
;
A
#
# COMPACT_ATOMS: atom_id res chain seq x y z
N MET A 1 60.50 59.14 -40.00
CA MET A 1 61.05 57.92 -39.39
C MET A 1 60.03 57.42 -38.39
N LYS A 2 59.17 56.49 -38.81
CA LYS A 2 58.07 55.96 -37.99
C LYS A 2 58.15 54.45 -38.00
N HIS A 3 58.42 53.87 -36.85
CA HIS A 3 58.45 52.43 -36.68
C HIS A 3 57.04 51.93 -36.36
N LEU A 4 56.54 50.99 -37.19
CA LEU A 4 55.34 50.19 -36.85
C LEU A 4 55.79 48.98 -36.06
N PRO A 5 55.04 48.59 -35.01
CA PRO A 5 55.22 47.28 -34.39
C PRO A 5 54.24 46.27 -35.01
N THR A 6 54.79 45.10 -35.30
CA THR A 6 54.13 43.88 -35.75
C THR A 6 53.19 43.29 -34.68
N LEU A 7 51.91 43.09 -34.98
CA LEU A 7 50.99 42.33 -34.12
C LEU A 7 51.22 40.81 -34.36
N ALA A 8 51.56 40.10 -33.32
CA ALA A 8 51.54 38.65 -33.27
C ALA A 8 50.15 38.15 -32.88
N LEU A 9 49.52 37.41 -33.78
CA LEU A 9 48.21 36.78 -33.57
C LEU A 9 48.41 35.44 -32.90
N ALA A 10 48.07 35.34 -31.57
CA ALA A 10 48.08 34.11 -30.84
C ALA A 10 46.71 33.40 -31.01
N ALA A 11 46.75 32.28 -31.75
CA ALA A 11 45.58 31.41 -31.89
C ALA A 11 45.40 30.56 -30.62
N SER A 12 44.41 30.90 -29.83
CA SER A 12 43.96 30.11 -28.65
C SER A 12 42.99 29.03 -29.12
N THR A 13 43.43 27.78 -29.21
CA THR A 13 42.61 26.61 -29.42
C THR A 13 41.85 26.33 -28.12
N ALA A 14 40.59 26.69 -28.06
CA ALA A 14 39.71 26.27 -26.97
C ALA A 14 39.25 24.81 -27.20
N LEU A 15 39.78 23.91 -26.41
CA LEU A 15 39.39 22.49 -26.35
C LEU A 15 38.06 22.44 -25.55
N ALA A 16 36.93 22.39 -26.28
CA ALA A 16 35.62 22.16 -25.65
C ALA A 16 35.53 20.70 -25.21
N LEU A 17 35.73 20.46 -23.92
CA LEU A 17 35.32 19.19 -23.31
C LEU A 17 33.79 19.17 -23.23
N THR A 18 33.14 18.50 -24.16
CA THR A 18 31.74 18.12 -24.04
C THR A 18 31.66 17.01 -22.99
N LEU A 19 31.32 17.38 -21.75
CA LEU A 19 30.78 16.42 -20.79
C LEU A 19 29.40 15.99 -21.31
N THR A 20 29.36 14.87 -22.04
CA THR A 20 28.13 14.11 -22.22
C THR A 20 27.82 13.44 -20.89
N GLY A 21 27.12 14.17 -20.02
CA GLY A 21 26.40 13.58 -18.91
C GLY A 21 25.25 12.79 -19.50
N CYS A 22 25.39 11.47 -19.67
CA CYS A 22 24.27 10.57 -19.84
C CYS A 22 23.54 10.51 -18.50
N GLY A 23 22.72 11.52 -18.22
CA GLY A 23 21.55 11.39 -17.39
C GLY A 23 20.52 10.70 -18.27
N LEU A 24 20.45 9.37 -18.24
CA LEU A 24 19.28 8.63 -18.71
C LEU A 24 18.16 9.01 -17.75
N SER A 25 17.34 10.01 -18.10
CA SER A 25 16.00 10.11 -17.53
C SER A 25 15.27 8.85 -18.00
N LYS A 26 14.86 7.98 -17.07
CA LYS A 26 13.93 6.88 -17.36
C LYS A 26 12.74 7.51 -18.12
N SER A 27 12.32 6.87 -19.21
CA SER A 27 11.05 7.20 -19.87
C SER A 27 9.92 6.85 -18.90
N GLU A 28 8.80 7.55 -18.97
CA GLU A 28 7.60 7.25 -18.15
C GLU A 28 7.12 5.80 -18.30
N THR A 29 7.51 5.13 -19.38
CA THR A 29 7.17 3.73 -19.69
C THR A 29 8.31 2.74 -19.46
N ASP A 30 9.48 3.17 -18.99
CA ASP A 30 10.59 2.26 -18.72
C ASP A 30 10.29 1.43 -17.45
N VAL A 31 10.40 0.10 -17.58
CA VAL A 31 10.16 -0.88 -16.51
C VAL A 31 11.46 -1.59 -16.17
N GLY A 32 11.84 -1.56 -14.91
CA GLY A 32 12.97 -2.26 -14.34
C GLY A 32 14.33 -1.89 -14.93
N GLU A 33 15.35 -2.56 -14.44
CA GLU A 33 16.71 -2.48 -14.95
C GLU A 33 17.12 -3.83 -15.55
N LYS A 34 17.50 -3.84 -16.85
CA LYS A 34 17.91 -5.07 -17.53
C LYS A 34 19.40 -5.33 -17.35
N ASN A 35 19.73 -6.49 -16.80
CA ASN A 35 21.10 -6.98 -16.66
C ASN A 35 21.23 -8.36 -17.30
N GLY A 36 21.54 -8.38 -18.61
CA GLY A 36 21.52 -9.59 -19.43
C GLY A 36 20.10 -10.12 -19.60
N ASP A 37 19.87 -11.37 -19.17
CA ASP A 37 18.58 -12.03 -19.24
C ASP A 37 17.70 -11.80 -18.00
N VAL A 38 18.20 -11.08 -16.99
CA VAL A 38 17.49 -10.75 -15.75
C VAL A 38 17.00 -9.32 -15.79
N THR A 39 15.75 -9.10 -15.33
CA THR A 39 15.18 -7.77 -15.13
C THR A 39 14.99 -7.55 -13.63
N THR A 40 15.65 -6.53 -13.08
CA THR A 40 15.45 -6.10 -11.68
C THR A 40 14.27 -5.16 -11.62
N LEU A 41 13.29 -5.44 -10.74
CA LEU A 41 12.10 -4.64 -10.50
C LEU A 41 12.08 -4.13 -9.06
N THR A 42 11.84 -2.84 -8.88
CA THR A 42 11.69 -2.23 -7.53
C THR A 42 10.22 -2.16 -7.15
N ILE A 43 9.85 -2.84 -6.06
CA ILE A 43 8.45 -2.91 -5.58
C ILE A 43 8.31 -2.21 -4.24
N GLY A 44 7.39 -1.23 -4.17
CA GLY A 44 7.03 -0.56 -2.92
C GLY A 44 6.00 -1.36 -2.13
N THR A 45 6.28 -1.68 -0.86
CA THR A 45 5.40 -2.48 0.00
C THR A 45 5.26 -1.88 1.40
N SER A 46 4.21 -2.28 2.15
CA SER A 46 4.26 -2.22 3.61
C SER A 46 5.20 -3.30 4.14
N VAL A 47 5.67 -3.16 5.39
CA VAL A 47 6.69 -4.05 5.97
C VAL A 47 6.19 -5.50 6.04
N THR A 48 5.02 -5.73 6.63
CA THR A 48 4.37 -7.05 6.78
C THR A 48 2.86 -6.90 6.54
N PRO A 49 2.16 -7.85 5.95
CA PRO A 49 2.63 -9.10 5.31
C PRO A 49 3.21 -8.86 3.91
N HIS A 50 3.01 -7.69 3.34
CA HIS A 50 3.30 -7.34 1.95
C HIS A 50 4.77 -7.57 1.59
N GLY A 51 5.70 -6.99 2.37
CA GLY A 51 7.14 -7.18 2.17
C GLY A 51 7.57 -8.62 2.37
N ASP A 52 6.93 -9.36 3.30
CA ASP A 52 7.22 -10.78 3.52
C ASP A 52 6.87 -11.62 2.28
N ILE A 53 5.69 -11.38 1.68
CA ILE A 53 5.24 -12.06 0.47
C ILE A 53 6.21 -11.80 -0.69
N TRP A 54 6.62 -10.54 -0.90
CA TRP A 54 7.51 -10.22 -2.02
C TRP A 54 8.94 -10.71 -1.81
N ARG A 55 9.44 -10.75 -0.59
CA ARG A 55 10.72 -11.41 -0.28
C ARG A 55 10.65 -12.92 -0.54
N PHE A 56 9.55 -13.58 -0.17
CA PHE A 56 9.34 -14.98 -0.52
C PHE A 56 9.36 -15.21 -2.03
N ILE A 57 8.68 -14.37 -2.81
CA ILE A 57 8.65 -14.45 -4.27
C ILE A 57 10.06 -14.27 -4.83
N ASP A 58 10.80 -13.28 -4.37
CA ASP A 58 12.16 -13.01 -4.82
C ASP A 58 13.08 -14.20 -4.54
N GLU A 59 13.12 -14.66 -3.31
CA GLU A 59 14.02 -15.72 -2.85
C GLU A 59 13.73 -17.10 -3.49
N ASN A 60 12.47 -17.37 -3.87
CA ASN A 60 12.05 -18.72 -4.25
C ASN A 60 11.57 -18.86 -5.71
N LEU A 61 11.09 -17.79 -6.34
CA LEU A 61 10.38 -17.88 -7.62
C LEU A 61 10.95 -16.96 -8.71
N ALA A 62 11.45 -15.77 -8.35
CA ALA A 62 11.79 -14.72 -9.30
C ALA A 62 12.90 -15.13 -10.27
N ALA A 63 13.94 -15.82 -9.80
CA ALA A 63 15.09 -16.20 -10.60
C ALA A 63 14.73 -17.10 -11.80
N ASP A 64 13.81 -18.07 -11.62
CA ASP A 64 13.33 -18.95 -12.68
C ASP A 64 12.49 -18.21 -13.74
N ALA A 65 11.89 -17.08 -13.36
CA ALA A 65 11.18 -16.18 -14.26
C ALA A 65 12.10 -15.16 -14.96
N GLY A 66 13.40 -15.12 -14.62
CA GLY A 66 14.36 -14.12 -15.10
C GLY A 66 14.11 -12.74 -14.47
N LEU A 67 13.62 -12.71 -13.24
CA LEU A 67 13.41 -11.51 -12.43
C LEU A 67 14.35 -11.50 -11.22
N ASP A 68 14.58 -10.30 -10.72
CA ASP A 68 15.23 -9.98 -9.45
C ASP A 68 14.38 -8.87 -8.82
N ILE A 69 13.98 -8.99 -7.56
CA ILE A 69 13.01 -8.11 -6.95
C ILE A 69 13.61 -7.33 -5.78
N GLU A 70 13.73 -6.03 -5.95
CA GLU A 70 14.12 -5.12 -4.88
C GLU A 70 12.87 -4.64 -4.11
N VAL A 71 12.70 -5.10 -2.87
CA VAL A 71 11.60 -4.69 -2.00
C VAL A 71 11.95 -3.39 -1.26
N LYS A 72 11.21 -2.30 -1.54
CA LYS A 72 11.32 -1.02 -0.86
C LYS A 72 10.16 -0.85 0.11
N GLU A 73 10.44 -0.88 1.41
CA GLU A 73 9.43 -0.82 2.46
C GLU A 73 9.02 0.61 2.81
N PHE A 74 7.72 0.80 3.04
CA PHE A 74 7.10 2.04 3.50
C PHE A 74 6.32 1.80 4.79
N THR A 75 6.34 2.78 5.68
CA THR A 75 5.64 2.71 6.97
C THR A 75 4.32 3.48 7.01
N ASP A 76 3.99 4.19 5.93
CA ASP A 76 2.74 4.93 5.75
C ASP A 76 2.16 4.67 4.36
N TYR A 77 0.88 5.00 4.17
CA TYR A 77 0.17 4.76 2.92
C TYR A 77 0.26 5.91 1.91
N SER A 78 0.74 7.08 2.32
CA SER A 78 0.75 8.28 1.47
C SER A 78 1.88 8.31 0.44
N LEU A 79 2.96 7.55 0.68
CA LEU A 79 4.16 7.61 -0.14
C LEU A 79 4.20 6.61 -1.31
N PRO A 80 3.71 5.35 -1.20
CA PRO A 80 3.97 4.35 -2.25
C PRO A 80 3.37 4.70 -3.61
N ASN A 81 2.12 5.23 -3.66
CA ASN A 81 1.48 5.63 -4.93
C ASN A 81 2.21 6.81 -5.56
N ARG A 82 2.66 7.76 -4.76
CA ARG A 82 3.46 8.89 -5.23
C ARG A 82 4.80 8.42 -5.79
N ALA A 83 5.54 7.58 -5.05
CA ALA A 83 6.83 7.04 -5.50
C ALA A 83 6.69 6.23 -6.80
N LEU A 84 5.58 5.49 -6.96
CA LEU A 84 5.26 4.79 -8.20
C LEU A 84 4.97 5.75 -9.34
N SER A 85 4.15 6.77 -9.11
CA SER A 85 3.82 7.80 -10.10
C SER A 85 5.04 8.62 -10.53
N ASP A 86 5.95 8.91 -9.58
CA ASP A 86 7.21 9.63 -9.84
C ASP A 86 8.28 8.75 -10.55
N GLY A 87 8.00 7.44 -10.77
CA GLY A 87 8.91 6.49 -11.43
C GLY A 87 10.05 5.98 -10.55
N GLU A 88 9.97 6.17 -9.23
CA GLU A 88 10.92 5.62 -8.25
C GLU A 88 10.70 4.13 -7.97
N LEU A 89 9.53 3.61 -8.35
CA LEU A 89 9.12 2.21 -8.25
C LEU A 89 8.65 1.71 -9.62
N ASP A 90 8.77 0.41 -9.85
CA ASP A 90 8.18 -0.25 -11.01
C ASP A 90 6.76 -0.76 -10.71
N ALA A 91 6.51 -1.15 -9.45
CA ALA A 91 5.21 -1.54 -8.93
C ALA A 91 5.06 -1.14 -7.46
N ASN A 92 3.83 -1.14 -6.94
CA ASN A 92 3.60 -1.20 -5.50
C ASN A 92 2.58 -2.26 -5.13
N TYR A 93 2.65 -2.70 -3.88
CA TYR A 93 1.78 -3.70 -3.30
C TYR A 93 1.63 -3.43 -1.80
N PHE A 94 0.54 -2.72 -1.42
CA PHE A 94 0.28 -2.31 -0.04
C PHE A 94 -1.19 -1.93 0.19
N GLN A 95 -2.02 -1.98 -0.86
CA GLN A 95 -3.33 -1.35 -0.89
C GLN A 95 -4.38 -2.25 -1.55
N HIS A 96 -5.64 -1.99 -1.21
CA HIS A 96 -6.81 -2.57 -1.85
C HIS A 96 -7.44 -1.59 -2.85
N LEU A 97 -8.30 -2.10 -3.73
CA LEU A 97 -8.88 -1.31 -4.83
C LEU A 97 -9.63 -0.04 -4.36
N PRO A 98 -10.52 -0.04 -3.35
CA PRO A 98 -11.18 1.19 -2.92
C PRO A 98 -10.22 2.28 -2.43
N TYR A 99 -9.07 1.91 -1.83
CA TYR A 99 -8.05 2.88 -1.45
C TYR A 99 -7.36 3.48 -2.68
N LEU A 100 -6.97 2.65 -3.65
CA LEU A 100 -6.37 3.12 -4.89
C LEU A 100 -7.30 4.07 -5.65
N GLU A 101 -8.59 3.75 -5.76
CA GLU A 101 -9.58 4.59 -6.44
C GLU A 101 -9.72 5.96 -5.75
N SER A 102 -9.76 5.99 -4.42
CA SER A 102 -9.76 7.22 -3.64
C SER A 102 -8.49 8.07 -3.85
N GLU A 103 -7.32 7.44 -3.93
CA GLU A 103 -6.05 8.11 -4.20
C GLU A 103 -5.98 8.65 -5.64
N ILE A 104 -6.44 7.88 -6.63
CA ILE A 104 -6.53 8.34 -8.03
C ILE A 104 -7.46 9.55 -8.13
N GLU A 105 -8.65 9.51 -7.50
CA GLU A 105 -9.59 10.63 -7.51
C GLU A 105 -9.01 11.87 -6.80
N GLY A 106 -8.37 11.67 -5.65
CA GLY A 106 -7.84 12.76 -4.82
C GLY A 106 -6.56 13.40 -5.33
N GLN A 107 -5.66 12.61 -5.91
CA GLN A 107 -4.30 13.02 -6.29
C GLN A 107 -4.09 13.12 -7.81
N GLY A 108 -4.96 12.48 -8.61
CA GLY A 108 -4.87 12.46 -10.05
C GLY A 108 -3.76 11.54 -10.59
N TYR A 109 -3.42 10.48 -9.87
CA TYR A 109 -2.44 9.50 -10.34
C TYR A 109 -2.94 8.72 -11.56
N GLU A 110 -2.04 8.42 -12.50
CA GLU A 110 -2.28 7.54 -13.64
C GLU A 110 -1.68 6.17 -13.34
N LEU A 111 -2.47 5.32 -12.64
CA LEU A 111 -2.06 4.02 -12.15
C LEU A 111 -3.03 2.93 -12.64
N HIS A 112 -2.48 1.75 -12.94
CA HIS A 112 -3.19 0.54 -13.33
C HIS A 112 -3.07 -0.52 -12.25
N HIS A 113 -4.14 -1.25 -11.97
CA HIS A 113 -4.15 -2.35 -11.01
C HIS A 113 -4.44 -3.69 -11.69
N PHE A 114 -3.93 -4.75 -11.09
CA PHE A 114 -4.21 -6.12 -11.53
C PHE A 114 -5.30 -6.76 -10.66
N THR A 115 -6.14 -7.58 -11.29
CA THR A 115 -7.16 -8.41 -10.64
C THR A 115 -7.11 -9.84 -11.16
N PRO A 116 -7.38 -10.86 -10.29
CA PRO A 116 -7.71 -10.76 -8.88
C PRO A 116 -6.57 -10.22 -8.03
N GLY A 117 -6.87 -9.78 -6.79
CA GLY A 117 -5.86 -9.44 -5.79
C GLY A 117 -5.12 -10.67 -5.28
N VAL A 118 -4.17 -10.49 -4.38
CA VAL A 118 -3.29 -11.57 -3.89
C VAL A 118 -3.73 -12.08 -2.53
N HIS A 119 -4.05 -11.19 -1.59
CA HIS A 119 -4.51 -11.58 -0.25
C HIS A 119 -5.51 -10.57 0.32
N VAL A 120 -6.22 -11.00 1.36
CA VAL A 120 -7.09 -10.17 2.19
C VAL A 120 -6.55 -10.16 3.61
N GLU A 121 -6.56 -8.99 4.24
CA GLU A 121 -6.32 -8.81 5.67
C GLU A 121 -7.64 -8.39 6.33
N PRO A 122 -8.29 -9.24 7.14
CA PRO A 122 -9.51 -8.84 7.83
C PRO A 122 -9.29 -7.63 8.73
N PHE A 123 -10.11 -6.60 8.55
CA PHE A 123 -10.12 -5.44 9.43
C PHE A 123 -10.66 -5.85 10.81
N ALA A 124 -10.12 -5.29 11.88
CA ALA A 124 -10.60 -5.63 13.20
C ALA A 124 -10.60 -4.42 14.16
N LEU A 125 -11.52 -4.48 15.13
CA LEU A 125 -11.57 -3.59 16.28
C LEU A 125 -10.78 -4.21 17.42
N TYR A 126 -9.85 -3.47 17.97
CA TYR A 126 -8.99 -3.89 19.09
C TYR A 126 -9.20 -2.99 20.31
N SER A 127 -8.95 -3.51 21.48
CA SER A 127 -8.93 -2.72 22.72
C SER A 127 -7.88 -3.24 23.71
N LYS A 128 -7.38 -2.34 24.54
CA LYS A 128 -6.59 -2.65 25.75
C LYS A 128 -7.41 -2.57 27.03
N LYS A 129 -8.70 -2.20 26.93
CA LYS A 129 -9.56 -1.87 28.07
C LYS A 129 -10.73 -2.83 28.23
N ILE A 130 -11.19 -3.43 27.16
CA ILE A 130 -12.32 -4.36 27.14
C ILE A 130 -11.97 -5.59 26.30
N ASP A 131 -12.55 -6.72 26.63
CA ASP A 131 -12.36 -8.01 25.93
C ASP A 131 -13.61 -8.42 25.13
N ASP A 132 -14.74 -7.75 25.35
CA ASP A 132 -16.00 -8.02 24.67
C ASP A 132 -16.66 -6.69 24.25
N ILE A 133 -17.26 -6.65 23.06
CA ILE A 133 -17.96 -5.47 22.54
C ILE A 133 -19.14 -5.07 23.39
N ALA A 134 -19.74 -6.00 24.12
CA ALA A 134 -20.84 -5.72 25.04
C ALA A 134 -20.42 -4.80 26.20
N ASP A 135 -19.12 -4.80 26.55
CA ASP A 135 -18.55 -3.97 27.61
C ASP A 135 -18.17 -2.55 27.14
N LEU A 136 -18.36 -2.24 25.84
CA LEU A 136 -18.05 -0.93 25.29
C LEU A 136 -18.95 0.15 25.94
N PRO A 137 -18.38 1.15 26.65
CA PRO A 137 -19.17 2.14 27.37
C PRO A 137 -19.87 3.14 26.44
N ASP A 138 -20.92 3.77 26.94
CA ASP A 138 -21.51 4.93 26.28
C ASP A 138 -20.50 6.08 26.24
N GLY A 139 -20.40 6.75 25.09
CA GLY A 139 -19.43 7.81 24.85
C GLY A 139 -18.00 7.32 24.62
N ALA A 140 -17.81 6.01 24.36
CA ALA A 140 -16.50 5.43 24.07
C ALA A 140 -15.79 6.14 22.92
N LYS A 141 -14.49 6.30 23.06
CA LYS A 141 -13.60 6.82 22.02
C LYS A 141 -13.12 5.68 21.12
N ILE A 142 -13.44 5.77 19.84
CA ILE A 142 -13.06 4.79 18.83
C ILE A 142 -12.07 5.42 17.85
N GLY A 143 -10.84 4.88 17.82
CA GLY A 143 -9.85 5.24 16.81
C GLY A 143 -10.25 4.66 15.44
N ILE A 144 -10.24 5.50 14.41
CA ILE A 144 -10.53 5.10 13.02
C ILE A 144 -9.59 5.81 12.05
N ASN A 145 -9.49 5.29 10.82
CA ASN A 145 -8.69 5.89 9.76
C ASN A 145 -9.20 7.30 9.39
N ASN A 146 -8.27 8.16 8.99
CA ASN A 146 -8.58 9.48 8.45
C ASN A 146 -8.64 9.51 6.91
N ASP A 147 -8.21 8.46 6.22
CA ASP A 147 -8.40 8.32 4.78
C ASP A 147 -9.84 7.82 4.47
N PRO A 148 -10.47 8.33 3.39
CA PRO A 148 -11.89 8.07 3.13
C PRO A 148 -12.22 6.59 2.97
N ALA A 149 -11.39 5.82 2.26
CA ALA A 149 -11.66 4.42 1.95
C ALA A 149 -11.62 3.53 3.20
N ASN A 150 -10.58 3.66 4.03
CA ASN A 150 -10.49 2.89 5.27
C ASN A 150 -11.41 3.44 6.36
N GLN A 151 -11.76 4.75 6.34
CA GLN A 151 -12.78 5.30 7.23
C GLN A 151 -14.14 4.66 6.96
N GLY A 152 -14.57 4.61 5.69
CA GLY A 152 -15.81 3.94 5.29
C GLY A 152 -15.83 2.46 5.69
N ARG A 153 -14.73 1.74 5.45
CA ARG A 153 -14.55 0.35 5.87
C ARG A 153 -14.67 0.17 7.39
N ALA A 154 -14.05 1.06 8.18
CA ALA A 154 -14.15 1.04 9.64
C ALA A 154 -15.58 1.29 10.12
N LEU A 155 -16.27 2.29 9.56
CA LEU A 155 -17.66 2.59 9.89
C LEU A 155 -18.58 1.44 9.47
N LYS A 156 -18.32 0.79 8.34
CA LYS A 156 -19.05 -0.41 7.93
C LYS A 156 -18.90 -1.54 8.95
N LEU A 157 -17.69 -1.82 9.43
CA LEU A 157 -17.47 -2.84 10.46
C LEU A 157 -18.30 -2.56 11.72
N LEU A 158 -18.36 -1.29 12.15
CA LEU A 158 -19.16 -0.91 13.31
C LEU A 158 -20.67 -1.01 13.04
N ALA A 159 -21.10 -0.68 11.82
CA ALA A 159 -22.52 -0.77 11.42
C ALA A 159 -22.99 -2.22 11.28
N ASP A 160 -22.16 -3.10 10.69
CA ASP A 160 -22.43 -4.54 10.56
C ASP A 160 -22.59 -5.24 11.93
N ASN A 161 -22.13 -4.60 13.01
CA ASN A 161 -22.24 -5.07 14.39
C ASN A 161 -23.21 -4.24 15.24
N ASP A 162 -24.14 -3.52 14.62
CA ASP A 162 -25.22 -2.75 15.28
C ASP A 162 -24.73 -1.66 16.26
N LEU A 163 -23.48 -1.21 16.16
CA LEU A 163 -22.94 -0.13 17.01
C LEU A 163 -23.34 1.26 16.52
N ILE A 164 -23.52 1.41 15.20
CA ILE A 164 -23.97 2.61 14.51
C ILE A 164 -24.90 2.24 13.35
N SER A 165 -25.53 3.23 12.74
CA SER A 165 -26.19 3.08 11.44
C SER A 165 -25.67 4.14 10.47
N LEU A 166 -25.42 3.73 9.23
CA LEU A 166 -25.06 4.64 8.13
C LEU A 166 -26.28 5.08 7.31
N GLY A 167 -27.50 4.61 7.65
CA GLY A 167 -28.72 4.93 6.90
C GLY A 167 -28.61 4.50 5.43
N ASP A 168 -28.80 5.46 4.51
CA ASP A 168 -28.72 5.23 3.05
C ASP A 168 -27.33 5.54 2.46
N ALA A 169 -26.31 5.87 3.28
CA ALA A 169 -24.96 6.17 2.80
C ALA A 169 -24.27 4.91 2.26
N ASP A 170 -23.48 5.08 1.19
CA ASP A 170 -22.63 4.02 0.67
C ASP A 170 -21.52 3.70 1.67
N PRO A 171 -21.43 2.47 2.21
CA PRO A 171 -20.43 2.13 3.21
C PRO A 171 -18.98 2.26 2.72
N ILE A 172 -18.73 2.19 1.40
CA ILE A 172 -17.37 2.28 0.83
C ILE A 172 -16.84 3.71 0.91
N THR A 173 -17.72 4.71 0.81
CA THR A 173 -17.36 6.14 0.80
C THR A 173 -17.84 6.91 2.03
N ALA A 174 -18.49 6.21 2.98
CA ALA A 174 -19.04 6.84 4.17
C ALA A 174 -17.94 7.47 5.05
N THR A 175 -18.28 8.62 5.62
CA THR A 175 -17.46 9.34 6.59
C THR A 175 -18.16 9.41 7.95
N VAL A 176 -17.48 9.89 8.98
CA VAL A 176 -18.10 10.11 10.31
C VAL A 176 -19.33 11.04 10.26
N HIS A 177 -19.45 11.86 9.22
CA HIS A 177 -20.58 12.76 9.01
C HIS A 177 -21.84 12.05 8.50
N ASP A 178 -21.69 10.83 7.97
CA ASP A 178 -22.76 10.02 7.41
C ASP A 178 -23.36 9.05 8.45
N VAL A 179 -22.88 9.09 9.69
CA VAL A 179 -23.43 8.29 10.78
C VAL A 179 -24.82 8.80 11.14
N ALA A 180 -25.85 8.04 10.72
CA ALA A 180 -27.26 8.39 10.92
C ALA A 180 -27.76 8.10 12.35
N GLU A 181 -27.32 6.98 12.94
CA GLU A 181 -27.64 6.60 14.32
C GLU A 181 -26.35 6.18 15.06
N ASN A 182 -26.24 6.66 16.31
CA ASN A 182 -25.12 6.38 17.19
C ASN A 182 -25.65 6.19 18.63
N PRO A 183 -26.28 5.05 18.92
CA PRO A 183 -27.02 4.84 20.17
C PRO A 183 -26.11 4.87 21.41
N LYS A 184 -24.83 4.53 21.29
CA LYS A 184 -23.85 4.61 22.39
C LYS A 184 -23.12 5.96 22.44
N ASN A 185 -23.44 6.93 21.58
CA ASN A 185 -22.74 8.23 21.49
C ASN A 185 -21.21 8.07 21.32
N LEU A 186 -20.77 7.14 20.49
CA LEU A 186 -19.36 6.88 20.21
C LEU A 186 -18.69 8.15 19.69
N GLN A 187 -17.46 8.39 20.12
CA GLN A 187 -16.65 9.51 19.70
C GLN A 187 -15.53 8.99 18.77
N PHE A 188 -15.56 9.39 17.51
CA PHE A 188 -14.55 8.96 16.54
C PHE A 188 -13.30 9.82 16.65
N ILE A 189 -12.15 9.16 16.76
CA ILE A 189 -10.81 9.77 16.80
C ILE A 189 -10.12 9.36 15.51
N GLU A 190 -10.08 10.27 14.55
CA GLU A 190 -9.50 10.06 13.25
C GLU A 190 -7.96 10.16 13.31
N ALA A 191 -7.27 9.17 12.77
CA ALA A 191 -5.81 9.12 12.72
C ALA A 191 -5.29 8.41 11.46
N GLU A 192 -4.05 8.68 11.10
CA GLU A 192 -3.37 7.91 10.06
C GLU A 192 -3.27 6.43 10.45
N ALA A 193 -3.44 5.53 9.48
CA ALA A 193 -3.43 4.08 9.68
C ALA A 193 -2.24 3.60 10.51
N ALA A 194 -1.03 4.07 10.21
CA ALA A 194 0.20 3.71 10.92
C ALA A 194 0.23 4.16 12.39
N SER A 195 -0.67 5.04 12.79
CA SER A 195 -0.77 5.56 14.17
C SER A 195 -1.81 4.85 15.01
N LEU A 196 -2.81 4.18 14.40
CA LEU A 196 -3.97 3.63 15.07
C LEU A 196 -3.64 2.62 16.19
N ALA A 197 -2.66 1.75 15.99
CA ALA A 197 -2.24 0.81 17.03
C ALA A 197 -1.73 1.52 18.31
N ARG A 198 -1.11 2.70 18.15
CA ARG A 198 -0.67 3.52 19.30
C ARG A 198 -1.81 4.25 19.97
N THR A 199 -2.90 4.55 19.25
CA THR A 199 -4.06 5.22 19.83
C THR A 199 -4.79 4.35 20.87
N LEU A 200 -4.56 3.02 20.89
CA LEU A 200 -5.14 2.11 21.89
C LEU A 200 -4.81 2.48 23.34
N ASP A 201 -3.77 3.28 23.59
CA ASP A 201 -3.46 3.77 24.94
C ASP A 201 -4.41 4.90 25.38
N ASP A 202 -4.95 5.66 24.43
CA ASP A 202 -5.76 6.87 24.66
C ASP A 202 -7.25 6.69 24.31
N THR A 203 -7.59 5.66 23.52
CA THR A 203 -8.95 5.33 23.09
C THR A 203 -9.54 4.17 23.93
N ASP A 204 -10.83 3.91 23.77
CA ASP A 204 -11.48 2.75 24.38
C ASP A 204 -11.36 1.53 23.46
N ALA A 205 -11.35 1.75 22.14
CA ALA A 205 -10.98 0.77 21.12
C ALA A 205 -10.52 1.49 19.87
N SER A 206 -9.90 0.76 18.92
CA SER A 206 -9.51 1.29 17.61
C SER A 206 -9.70 0.24 16.53
N VAL A 207 -10.23 0.64 15.38
CA VAL A 207 -10.27 -0.18 14.17
C VAL A 207 -8.94 -0.04 13.45
N ILE A 208 -8.21 -1.15 13.25
CA ILE A 208 -6.83 -1.11 12.76
C ILE A 208 -6.69 -2.04 11.56
N ASN A 209 -6.01 -1.55 10.50
CA ASN A 209 -5.65 -2.34 9.32
C ASN A 209 -4.77 -3.53 9.69
N GLY A 210 -4.95 -4.67 9.01
CA GLY A 210 -4.28 -5.92 9.33
C GLY A 210 -2.76 -5.81 9.39
N ASN A 211 -2.12 -5.20 8.38
CA ASN A 211 -0.68 -4.99 8.35
C ASN A 211 -0.16 -4.15 9.54
N ASN A 212 -0.90 -3.10 9.93
CA ASN A 212 -0.53 -2.26 11.07
C ASN A 212 -0.76 -2.98 12.40
N ALA A 213 -1.79 -3.82 12.49
CA ALA A 213 -2.02 -4.69 13.64
C ALA A 213 -0.90 -5.73 13.79
N LEU A 214 -0.56 -6.45 12.70
CA LEU A 214 0.57 -7.39 12.67
C LEU A 214 1.89 -6.72 13.05
N GLY A 215 2.17 -5.55 12.48
CA GLY A 215 3.36 -4.76 12.82
C GLY A 215 3.42 -4.32 14.29
N ALA A 216 2.28 -4.21 14.96
CA ALA A 216 2.15 -3.94 16.39
C ALA A 216 2.11 -5.21 17.27
N GLY A 217 2.20 -6.41 16.68
CA GLY A 217 2.13 -7.70 17.35
C GLY A 217 0.73 -8.11 17.77
N LEU A 218 -0.32 -7.55 17.12
CA LEU A 218 -1.72 -7.90 17.34
C LEU A 218 -2.20 -8.90 16.27
N SER A 219 -3.01 -9.87 16.69
CA SER A 219 -3.68 -10.81 15.81
C SER A 219 -5.17 -10.49 15.75
N SER A 220 -5.74 -10.36 14.52
CA SER A 220 -7.17 -10.16 14.37
C SER A 220 -7.98 -11.29 14.99
N LYS A 221 -7.45 -12.51 14.98
CA LYS A 221 -8.11 -13.71 15.52
C LYS A 221 -8.04 -13.81 17.04
N LYS A 222 -6.93 -13.40 17.65
CA LYS A 222 -6.71 -13.52 19.11
C LYS A 222 -7.13 -12.28 19.88
N ASP A 223 -6.82 -11.11 19.32
CA ASP A 223 -6.93 -9.81 20.00
C ASP A 223 -8.08 -8.96 19.45
N GLY A 224 -8.66 -9.35 18.30
CA GLY A 224 -9.77 -8.63 17.68
C GLY A 224 -11.09 -8.89 18.43
N ILE A 225 -11.75 -7.81 18.86
CA ILE A 225 -13.07 -7.85 19.52
C ILE A 225 -14.19 -7.98 18.47
N LEU A 226 -14.03 -7.28 17.34
CA LEU A 226 -14.84 -7.43 16.13
C LEU A 226 -13.87 -7.69 14.98
N VAL A 227 -14.22 -8.61 14.10
CA VAL A 227 -13.40 -8.96 12.93
C VAL A 227 -14.28 -8.96 11.70
N GLU A 228 -13.81 -8.31 10.64
CA GLU A 228 -14.45 -8.30 9.34
C GLU A 228 -14.53 -9.70 8.74
N SER A 229 -15.64 -9.99 8.06
CA SER A 229 -15.77 -11.25 7.31
C SER A 229 -14.81 -11.26 6.12
N PRO A 230 -14.03 -12.32 5.90
CA PRO A 230 -13.24 -12.45 4.70
C PRO A 230 -14.08 -12.84 3.46
N ALA A 231 -15.30 -13.31 3.62
CA ALA A 231 -16.16 -13.73 2.53
C ALA A 231 -16.70 -12.51 1.77
N ASP A 232 -16.65 -12.57 0.44
CA ASP A 232 -17.10 -11.50 -0.47
C ASP A 232 -16.44 -10.14 -0.14
N ASN A 233 -15.19 -10.17 0.32
CA ASN A 233 -14.46 -9.01 0.80
C ASN A 233 -13.84 -8.20 -0.36
N PRO A 234 -14.25 -6.94 -0.61
CA PRO A 234 -13.75 -6.14 -1.73
C PRO A 234 -12.36 -5.54 -1.49
N TYR A 235 -11.75 -5.81 -0.33
CA TYR A 235 -10.50 -5.21 0.11
C TYR A 235 -9.29 -6.13 -0.09
N ALA A 236 -9.33 -7.01 -1.12
CA ALA A 236 -8.15 -7.77 -1.52
C ALA A 236 -7.02 -6.81 -1.93
N ASN A 237 -5.81 -7.08 -1.44
CA ASN A 237 -4.61 -6.32 -1.78
C ASN A 237 -4.17 -6.64 -3.21
N ILE A 238 -3.87 -5.58 -3.96
CA ILE A 238 -3.64 -5.60 -5.40
C ILE A 238 -2.23 -5.16 -5.77
N LEU A 239 -1.69 -5.73 -6.86
CA LEU A 239 -0.50 -5.22 -7.51
C LEU A 239 -0.88 -4.01 -8.36
N VAL A 240 -0.13 -2.92 -8.22
CA VAL A 240 -0.37 -1.66 -8.93
C VAL A 240 0.90 -1.21 -9.63
N VAL A 241 0.75 -0.72 -10.86
CA VAL A 241 1.82 -0.22 -11.72
C VAL A 241 1.44 1.13 -12.35
N ARG A 242 2.36 1.82 -13.00
CA ARG A 242 2.02 3.01 -13.78
C ARG A 242 1.15 2.63 -14.97
N GLU A 243 0.18 3.48 -15.30
CA GLU A 243 -0.62 3.32 -16.53
C GLU A 243 0.30 3.27 -17.76
N GLY A 244 0.04 2.30 -18.65
CA GLY A 244 0.85 2.05 -19.85
C GLY A 244 2.05 1.11 -19.66
N THR A 245 2.33 0.64 -18.42
CA THR A 245 3.40 -0.36 -18.17
C THR A 245 2.86 -1.76 -17.90
N GLN A 246 1.55 -1.92 -17.78
CA GLN A 246 0.89 -3.20 -17.43
C GLN A 246 1.18 -4.34 -18.41
N ASP A 247 1.44 -4.03 -19.69
CA ASP A 247 1.70 -5.03 -20.71
C ASP A 247 3.20 -5.39 -20.85
N ASP A 248 4.08 -4.79 -20.04
CA ASP A 248 5.49 -5.17 -20.05
C ASP A 248 5.67 -6.63 -19.61
N PRO A 249 6.46 -7.45 -20.33
CA PRO A 249 6.63 -8.86 -20.02
C PRO A 249 7.17 -9.14 -18.60
N ALA A 250 7.99 -8.24 -18.02
CA ALA A 250 8.49 -8.41 -16.67
C ALA A 250 7.37 -8.15 -15.63
N ILE A 251 6.52 -7.15 -15.86
CA ILE A 251 5.34 -6.86 -15.04
C ILE A 251 4.32 -8.00 -15.10
N GLN A 252 4.07 -8.56 -16.29
CA GLN A 252 3.16 -9.69 -16.42
C GLN A 252 3.66 -10.92 -15.64
N LYS A 253 4.95 -11.25 -15.74
CA LYS A 253 5.56 -12.32 -14.94
C LYS A 253 5.48 -12.05 -13.44
N LEU A 254 5.72 -10.79 -13.03
CA LEU A 254 5.61 -10.37 -11.63
C LEU A 254 4.21 -10.67 -11.08
N TYR A 255 3.18 -10.28 -11.83
CA TYR A 255 1.80 -10.55 -11.46
C TYR A 255 1.50 -12.06 -11.46
N GLU A 256 1.94 -12.81 -12.48
CA GLU A 256 1.77 -14.27 -12.53
C GLU A 256 2.37 -14.96 -11.30
N LEU A 257 3.58 -14.57 -10.88
CA LEU A 257 4.23 -15.10 -9.68
C LEU A 257 3.41 -14.82 -8.42
N SER A 258 2.84 -13.63 -8.28
CA SER A 258 2.01 -13.27 -7.13
C SER A 258 0.72 -14.10 -7.00
N GLN A 259 0.25 -14.70 -8.11
CA GLN A 259 -0.95 -15.53 -8.17
C GLN A 259 -0.65 -17.03 -8.05
N SER A 260 0.62 -17.40 -7.91
CA SER A 260 1.06 -18.81 -7.88
C SER A 260 0.53 -19.57 -6.66
N GLN A 261 0.47 -20.90 -6.76
CA GLN A 261 0.07 -21.74 -5.64
C GLN A 261 1.09 -21.66 -4.50
N GLU A 262 2.37 -21.51 -4.83
CA GLU A 262 3.47 -21.38 -3.87
C GLU A 262 3.28 -20.14 -2.96
N VAL A 263 2.78 -19.03 -3.52
CA VAL A 263 2.47 -17.82 -2.74
C VAL A 263 1.27 -18.04 -1.83
N LYS A 264 0.24 -18.73 -2.31
CA LYS A 264 -0.93 -19.08 -1.50
C LYS A 264 -0.55 -19.98 -0.34
N ASP A 265 0.23 -21.03 -0.62
CA ASP A 265 0.74 -21.95 0.40
C ASP A 265 1.62 -21.20 1.44
N PHE A 266 2.48 -20.29 0.98
CA PHE A 266 3.29 -19.45 1.87
C PHE A 266 2.43 -18.60 2.80
N ILE A 267 1.37 -17.98 2.28
CA ILE A 267 0.44 -17.16 3.09
C ILE A 267 -0.26 -18.04 4.14
N GLU A 268 -0.80 -19.19 3.76
CA GLU A 268 -1.49 -20.10 4.66
C GLU A 268 -0.56 -20.67 5.75
N ASP A 269 0.68 -21.01 5.38
CA ASP A 269 1.67 -21.54 6.32
C ASP A 269 2.21 -20.46 7.28
N THR A 270 2.34 -19.22 6.82
CA THR A 270 2.89 -18.12 7.62
C THR A 270 1.86 -17.54 8.57
N TRP A 271 0.59 -17.42 8.13
CA TRP A 271 -0.52 -16.87 8.91
C TRP A 271 -1.68 -17.87 9.08
N PRO A 272 -1.42 -19.03 9.74
CA PRO A 272 -2.37 -20.14 9.79
C PRO A 272 -3.66 -19.81 10.57
N GLU A 273 -3.67 -18.71 11.32
CA GLU A 273 -4.86 -18.28 12.07
C GLU A 273 -5.76 -17.35 11.27
N GLY A 274 -5.37 -16.99 10.03
CA GLY A 274 -6.20 -16.21 9.12
C GLY A 274 -6.10 -14.69 9.32
N GLU A 275 -4.98 -14.20 9.84
CA GLU A 275 -4.66 -12.77 9.84
C GLU A 275 -4.40 -12.26 8.43
N VAL A 276 -3.90 -13.14 7.57
CA VAL A 276 -3.71 -12.94 6.14
C VAL A 276 -4.25 -14.16 5.41
N ILE A 277 -5.10 -13.95 4.41
CA ILE A 277 -5.83 -15.00 3.72
C ILE A 277 -5.60 -14.83 2.21
N PRO A 278 -5.22 -15.87 1.44
CA PRO A 278 -5.14 -15.78 -0.02
C PRO A 278 -6.46 -15.27 -0.60
N ALA A 279 -6.41 -14.35 -1.56
CA ALA A 279 -7.60 -13.93 -2.29
C ALA A 279 -8.10 -15.05 -3.22
N GLU A 280 -9.43 -15.15 -3.39
CA GLU A 280 -10.10 -16.12 -4.28
C GLU A 280 -10.19 -15.61 -5.73
#